data_ed78c749cb9ab93a8790c21bda160686
#
_entry.id   ed78c749cb9ab93a8790c21bda160686
#
_cell.length_a   1.000
_cell.length_b   1.000
_cell.length_c   1.000
_cell.angle_alpha   90.00
_cell.angle_beta   90.00
_cell.angle_gamma   90.00
#
_symmetry.space_group_name_H-M   'P 1'
#
loop_
_entity.id
_entity.type
_entity.pdbx_description
1 polymer ?
#
loop_
_entity_poly.entity_id
_entity_poly.type
_entity_poly.pdbx_seq_one_letter_code
_entity_poly.pdbx_strand_id
1 'polypeptide(L)'
;MGETRVLLHTCCAPCSSAIIEAMMSSGITPVIYYCNPNIYPYEEYIIRKDECIRYAQALGLEIIDADYDHENWITAMKGLENEPERGGRCLKCFKLRLLRTAKYARDHGFKVITTTLASSRWKSLDQINEAGLWACREVCPSGKTDIFPDEDVILSLPSGKTQGNPDDNVGNQVSSDTPVIWWSQNWRKGGLQERRNQILKEYDFYNQLYCGCEFSIRKEAGNETGPESSE
;
A
#
# COMPACT_ATOMS: atom_id res chain seq x y z
N MET A 1 -19.73 15.73 11.35
CA MET A 1 -19.42 14.30 11.19
C MET A 1 -17.92 14.18 11.28
N GLY A 2 -17.37 13.36 12.19
CA GLY A 2 -15.92 13.15 12.25
C GLY A 2 -15.45 12.43 10.99
N GLU A 3 -14.41 12.96 10.36
CA GLU A 3 -13.80 12.41 9.16
C GLU A 3 -13.14 11.06 9.49
N THR A 4 -13.45 10.02 8.73
CA THR A 4 -12.84 8.70 8.94
C THR A 4 -11.45 8.70 8.29
N ARG A 5 -10.40 8.66 9.11
CA ARG A 5 -9.01 8.56 8.66
C ARG A 5 -8.62 7.11 8.45
N VAL A 6 -8.22 6.77 7.24
CA VAL A 6 -7.73 5.44 6.85
C VAL A 6 -6.25 5.54 6.51
N LEU A 7 -5.42 4.64 7.01
CA LEU A 7 -4.02 4.54 6.60
C LEU A 7 -3.92 3.69 5.33
N LEU A 8 -3.60 4.33 4.22
CA LEU A 8 -3.50 3.70 2.90
C LEU A 8 -2.04 3.38 2.57
N HIS A 9 -1.66 2.10 2.68
CA HIS A 9 -0.38 1.65 2.17
C HIS A 9 -0.32 1.81 0.65
N THR A 10 0.65 2.59 0.16
CA THR A 10 0.75 2.99 -1.24
C THR A 10 2.06 2.52 -1.87
N CYS A 11 1.98 1.91 -3.06
CA CYS A 11 3.16 1.43 -3.78
C CYS A 11 3.70 2.41 -4.83
N CYS A 12 2.85 3.23 -5.44
CA CYS A 12 3.21 4.24 -6.45
C CYS A 12 2.00 5.12 -6.76
N ALA A 13 2.20 6.30 -7.33
CA ALA A 13 1.13 7.22 -7.69
C ALA A 13 0.14 6.63 -8.71
N PRO A 14 0.58 6.01 -9.82
CA PRO A 14 -0.37 5.40 -10.78
C PRO A 14 -1.28 4.33 -10.16
N CYS A 15 -0.79 3.56 -9.19
CA CYS A 15 -1.60 2.51 -8.55
C CYS A 15 -2.59 3.05 -7.53
N SER A 16 -2.32 4.21 -6.94
CA SER A 16 -3.10 4.78 -5.84
C SER A 16 -4.09 5.86 -6.27
N SER A 17 -3.86 6.52 -7.40
CA SER A 17 -4.58 7.75 -7.77
C SER A 17 -6.10 7.59 -7.83
N ALA A 18 -6.61 6.63 -8.61
CA ALA A 18 -8.05 6.40 -8.72
C ALA A 18 -8.67 5.89 -7.41
N ILE A 19 -7.89 5.14 -6.60
CA ILE A 19 -8.33 4.67 -5.28
C ILE A 19 -8.52 5.86 -4.34
N ILE A 20 -7.55 6.77 -4.29
CA ILE A 20 -7.60 7.97 -3.46
C ILE A 20 -8.81 8.83 -3.85
N GLU A 21 -9.03 9.08 -5.14
CA GLU A 21 -10.21 9.82 -5.60
C GLU A 21 -11.52 9.14 -5.18
N ALA A 22 -11.61 7.81 -5.33
CA ALA A 22 -12.80 7.05 -4.93
C ALA A 22 -13.05 7.13 -3.42
N MET A 23 -11.99 7.04 -2.60
CA MET A 23 -12.10 7.20 -1.14
C MET A 23 -12.60 8.61 -0.79
N MET A 24 -11.97 9.66 -1.35
CA MET A 24 -12.36 11.05 -1.10
C MET A 24 -13.80 11.33 -1.54
N SER A 25 -14.22 10.81 -2.69
CA SER A 25 -15.60 10.92 -3.18
C SER A 25 -16.62 10.23 -2.25
N SER A 26 -16.17 9.26 -1.47
CA SER A 26 -16.98 8.55 -0.47
C SER A 26 -16.86 9.16 0.93
N GLY A 27 -16.24 10.34 1.06
CA GLY A 27 -16.07 11.03 2.36
C GLY A 27 -15.00 10.43 3.26
N ILE A 28 -14.06 9.67 2.69
CA ILE A 28 -12.94 9.08 3.41
C ILE A 28 -11.67 9.84 3.05
N THR A 29 -10.99 10.42 4.03
CA THR A 29 -9.69 11.06 3.83
C THR A 29 -8.57 10.06 4.12
N PRO A 30 -7.86 9.54 3.10
CA PRO A 30 -6.74 8.66 3.35
C PRO A 30 -5.51 9.44 3.82
N VAL A 31 -4.78 8.87 4.78
CA VAL A 31 -3.38 9.22 5.03
C VAL A 31 -2.52 8.23 4.27
N ILE A 32 -1.66 8.72 3.41
CA ILE A 32 -0.84 7.88 2.53
C ILE A 32 0.37 7.40 3.32
N TYR A 33 0.60 6.09 3.32
CA TYR A 33 1.78 5.47 3.92
C TYR A 33 2.64 4.82 2.83
N TYR A 34 3.75 5.48 2.49
CA TYR A 34 4.67 5.02 1.46
C TYR A 34 5.72 4.09 2.07
N CYS A 35 5.50 2.77 1.97
CA CYS A 35 6.36 1.73 2.54
C CYS A 35 6.75 0.69 1.48
N ASN A 36 7.88 0.90 0.81
CA ASN A 36 8.28 0.12 -0.36
C ASN A 36 9.76 -0.30 -0.33
N PRO A 37 10.22 -1.04 0.69
CA PRO A 37 11.61 -1.47 0.80
C PRO A 37 12.03 -2.43 -0.31
N ASN A 38 11.07 -2.98 -1.06
CA ASN A 38 11.29 -3.91 -2.17
C ASN A 38 11.71 -3.23 -3.47
N ILE A 39 11.57 -1.91 -3.60
CA ILE A 39 11.86 -1.22 -4.85
C ILE A 39 13.37 -1.09 -5.02
N TYR A 40 13.86 -1.54 -6.17
CA TYR A 40 15.26 -1.50 -6.57
C TYR A 40 15.36 -1.17 -8.07
N PRO A 41 16.34 -0.39 -8.50
CA PRO A 41 17.37 0.30 -7.70
C PRO A 41 16.81 1.47 -6.86
N TYR A 42 17.65 2.09 -6.05
CA TYR A 42 17.26 3.20 -5.17
C TYR A 42 16.68 4.40 -5.93
N GLU A 43 17.20 4.67 -7.11
CA GLU A 43 16.71 5.74 -8.00
C GLU A 43 15.25 5.50 -8.39
N GLU A 44 14.86 4.26 -8.67
CA GLU A 44 13.48 3.87 -8.96
C GLU A 44 12.57 4.08 -7.74
N TYR A 45 13.08 3.79 -6.52
CA TYR A 45 12.36 4.08 -5.29
C TYR A 45 12.08 5.58 -5.14
N ILE A 46 13.09 6.43 -5.38
CA ILE A 46 12.96 7.89 -5.28
C ILE A 46 11.94 8.41 -6.31
N ILE A 47 12.05 8.02 -7.58
CA ILE A 47 11.12 8.45 -8.63
C ILE A 47 9.66 8.15 -8.22
N ARG A 48 9.38 6.94 -7.76
CA ARG A 48 8.02 6.55 -7.34
C ARG A 48 7.56 7.26 -6.08
N LYS A 49 8.46 7.53 -5.16
CA LYS A 49 8.19 8.27 -3.93
C LYS A 49 7.82 9.72 -4.24
N ASP A 50 8.66 10.40 -5.00
CA ASP A 50 8.46 11.81 -5.35
C ASP A 50 7.15 12.03 -6.10
N GLU A 51 6.76 11.11 -6.96
CA GLU A 51 5.45 11.13 -7.62
C GLU A 51 4.29 10.99 -6.63
N CYS A 52 4.42 10.08 -5.65
CA CYS A 52 3.41 9.94 -4.60
C CYS A 52 3.30 11.22 -3.76
N ILE A 53 4.43 11.85 -3.41
CA ILE A 53 4.46 13.11 -2.67
C ILE A 53 3.81 14.23 -3.48
N ARG A 54 4.18 14.38 -4.76
CA ARG A 54 3.63 15.38 -5.67
C ARG A 54 2.10 15.25 -5.77
N TYR A 55 1.61 14.03 -5.92
CA TYR A 55 0.16 13.78 -6.04
C TYR A 55 -0.58 14.02 -4.72
N ALA A 56 -0.03 13.58 -3.59
CA ALA A 56 -0.60 13.83 -2.28
C ALA A 56 -0.71 15.34 -2.01
N GLN A 57 0.34 16.10 -2.29
CA GLN A 57 0.36 17.56 -2.14
C GLN A 57 -0.69 18.25 -3.03
N ALA A 58 -0.85 17.81 -4.28
CA ALA A 58 -1.85 18.35 -5.20
C ALA A 58 -3.29 18.14 -4.69
N LEU A 59 -3.52 17.10 -3.89
CA LEU A 59 -4.82 16.78 -3.28
C LEU A 59 -4.96 17.30 -1.85
N GLY A 60 -3.94 17.93 -1.27
CA GLY A 60 -3.93 18.37 0.13
C GLY A 60 -3.95 17.23 1.15
N LEU A 61 -3.41 16.05 0.78
CA LEU A 61 -3.37 14.86 1.64
C LEU A 61 -2.04 14.73 2.38
N GLU A 62 -2.12 14.18 3.58
CA GLU A 62 -0.96 13.78 4.36
C GLU A 62 -0.30 12.54 3.76
N ILE A 63 1.04 12.58 3.61
CA ILE A 63 1.85 11.43 3.19
C ILE A 63 2.98 11.21 4.18
N ILE A 64 3.19 9.95 4.56
CA ILE A 64 4.20 9.49 5.50
C ILE A 64 5.19 8.61 4.73
N ASP A 65 6.46 8.99 4.76
CA ASP A 65 7.56 8.18 4.23
C ASP A 65 8.04 7.21 5.32
N ALA A 66 7.94 5.93 5.04
CA ALA A 66 8.31 4.86 5.97
C ALA A 66 9.74 4.38 5.78
N ASP A 67 10.67 5.22 5.52
CA ASP A 67 12.09 4.94 5.29
C ASP A 67 12.41 3.76 4.35
N TYR A 68 13.44 3.91 3.56
CA TYR A 68 13.92 2.89 2.64
C TYR A 68 14.79 1.86 3.37
N ASP A 69 14.21 0.72 3.72
CA ASP A 69 14.85 -0.36 4.48
C ASP A 69 15.08 -1.60 3.59
N HIS A 70 15.80 -1.41 2.49
CA HIS A 70 16.00 -2.44 1.47
C HIS A 70 16.89 -3.58 1.95
N GLU A 71 17.92 -3.31 2.76
CA GLU A 71 18.83 -4.33 3.26
C GLU A 71 18.12 -5.37 4.14
N ASN A 72 17.23 -4.92 5.01
CA ASN A 72 16.40 -5.82 5.81
C ASN A 72 15.42 -6.60 4.94
N TRP A 73 14.86 -5.96 3.91
CA TRP A 73 13.98 -6.64 2.96
C TRP A 73 14.73 -7.74 2.20
N ILE A 74 15.91 -7.47 1.64
CA ILE A 74 16.76 -8.46 0.95
C ILE A 74 17.10 -9.62 1.89
N THR A 75 17.52 -9.30 3.12
CA THR A 75 17.84 -10.32 4.12
C THR A 75 16.64 -11.23 4.40
N ALA A 76 15.44 -10.66 4.48
CA ALA A 76 14.24 -11.44 4.67
C ALA A 76 13.88 -12.29 3.44
N MET A 77 14.26 -11.90 2.22
CA MET A 77 13.99 -12.66 1.00
C MET A 77 14.98 -13.79 0.73
N LYS A 78 16.04 -13.96 1.55
CA LYS A 78 17.01 -15.05 1.38
C LYS A 78 16.33 -16.41 1.29
N GLY A 79 16.74 -17.19 0.28
CA GLY A 79 16.18 -18.50 -0.05
C GLY A 79 14.89 -18.47 -0.88
N LEU A 80 14.41 -17.29 -1.24
CA LEU A 80 13.20 -17.09 -2.06
C LEU A 80 13.50 -16.36 -3.37
N GLU A 81 14.77 -16.16 -3.73
CA GLU A 81 15.21 -15.38 -4.88
C GLU A 81 14.64 -15.94 -6.20
N ASN A 82 14.57 -17.26 -6.32
CA ASN A 82 14.11 -17.98 -7.50
C ASN A 82 12.60 -18.26 -7.51
N GLU A 83 11.88 -17.85 -6.46
CA GLU A 83 10.42 -17.99 -6.43
C GLU A 83 9.77 -17.17 -7.56
N PRO A 84 8.74 -17.70 -8.22
CA PRO A 84 8.04 -16.96 -9.26
C PRO A 84 7.29 -15.75 -8.66
N GLU A 85 6.87 -14.84 -9.53
CA GLU A 85 5.86 -13.84 -9.14
C GLU A 85 4.59 -14.55 -8.64
N ARG A 86 3.98 -14.02 -7.59
CA ARG A 86 2.87 -14.60 -6.82
C ARG A 86 3.25 -15.86 -6.01
N GLY A 87 4.53 -16.22 -5.92
CA GLY A 87 5.04 -17.28 -5.03
C GLY A 87 5.25 -16.80 -3.60
N GLY A 88 5.97 -17.60 -2.82
CA GLY A 88 6.27 -17.35 -1.40
C GLY A 88 6.99 -16.03 -1.14
N ARG A 89 7.89 -15.63 -2.06
CA ARG A 89 8.58 -14.33 -1.99
C ARG A 89 7.58 -13.16 -1.98
N CYS A 90 6.57 -13.18 -2.87
CA CYS A 90 5.58 -12.11 -2.92
C CYS A 90 4.75 -12.05 -1.64
N LEU A 91 4.30 -13.18 -1.12
CA LEU A 91 3.56 -13.25 0.14
C LEU A 91 4.39 -12.67 1.30
N LYS A 92 5.66 -13.07 1.41
CA LYS A 92 6.57 -12.58 2.46
C LYS A 92 6.82 -11.08 2.33
N CYS A 93 6.99 -10.57 1.10
CA CYS A 93 7.11 -9.15 0.81
C CYS A 93 5.87 -8.37 1.27
N PHE A 94 4.66 -8.87 0.98
CA PHE A 94 3.42 -8.23 1.43
C PHE A 94 3.31 -8.24 2.95
N LYS A 95 3.63 -9.37 3.62
CA LYS A 95 3.63 -9.47 5.08
C LYS A 95 4.55 -8.43 5.72
N LEU A 96 5.77 -8.26 5.24
CA LEU A 96 6.71 -7.26 5.77
C LEU A 96 6.17 -5.83 5.64
N ARG A 97 5.66 -5.47 4.48
CA ARG A 97 5.18 -4.11 4.20
C ARG A 97 3.92 -3.80 4.99
N LEU A 98 2.96 -4.73 5.01
CA LEU A 98 1.70 -4.54 5.72
C LEU A 98 1.87 -4.62 7.24
N LEU A 99 2.84 -5.38 7.75
CA LEU A 99 3.18 -5.36 9.17
C LEU A 99 3.75 -4.00 9.60
N ARG A 100 4.61 -3.37 8.80
CA ARG A 100 5.08 -2.01 9.07
C ARG A 100 3.92 -1.01 9.06
N THR A 101 2.99 -1.15 8.11
CA THR A 101 1.78 -0.33 8.03
C THR A 101 0.89 -0.51 9.27
N ALA A 102 0.66 -1.76 9.70
CA ALA A 102 -0.17 -2.06 10.87
C ALA A 102 0.46 -1.57 12.17
N LYS A 103 1.79 -1.71 12.34
CA LYS A 103 2.53 -1.15 13.48
C LYS A 103 2.38 0.37 13.53
N TYR A 104 2.61 1.04 12.42
CA TYR A 104 2.43 2.49 12.34
C TYR A 104 1.00 2.89 12.68
N ALA A 105 0.00 2.18 12.16
CA ALA A 105 -1.41 2.44 12.45
C ALA A 105 -1.72 2.34 13.95
N ARG A 106 -1.28 1.26 14.61
CA ARG A 106 -1.44 1.07 16.06
C ARG A 106 -0.80 2.22 16.84
N ASP A 107 0.45 2.55 16.53
CA ASP A 107 1.25 3.51 17.28
C ASP A 107 0.75 4.96 17.10
N HIS A 108 -0.02 5.24 16.03
CA HIS A 108 -0.55 6.56 15.70
C HIS A 108 -2.10 6.62 15.72
N GLY A 109 -2.75 5.60 16.27
CA GLY A 109 -4.20 5.62 16.50
C GLY A 109 -5.07 5.49 15.26
N PHE A 110 -4.55 4.97 14.13
CA PHE A 110 -5.37 4.61 12.98
C PHE A 110 -6.09 3.29 13.25
N LYS A 111 -7.39 3.29 13.02
CA LYS A 111 -8.23 2.09 13.24
C LYS A 111 -8.33 1.20 12.02
N VAL A 112 -8.11 1.74 10.82
CA VAL A 112 -8.31 1.03 9.57
C VAL A 112 -7.08 1.17 8.69
N ILE A 113 -6.62 0.04 8.14
CA ILE A 113 -5.58 0.01 7.11
C ILE A 113 -6.07 -0.71 5.86
N THR A 114 -5.61 -0.25 4.71
CA THR A 114 -5.80 -0.89 3.41
C THR A 114 -4.58 -0.70 2.52
N THR A 115 -4.60 -1.24 1.30
CA THR A 115 -3.45 -1.17 0.40
C THR A 115 -3.82 -1.01 -1.06
N THR A 116 -3.03 -0.24 -1.79
CA THR A 116 -3.13 -0.12 -3.25
C THR A 116 -2.55 -1.34 -3.99
N LEU A 117 -1.89 -2.27 -3.31
CA LEU A 117 -1.44 -3.53 -3.92
C LEU A 117 -2.60 -4.31 -4.57
N ALA A 118 -3.80 -4.20 -3.99
CA ALA A 118 -5.01 -4.87 -4.46
C ALA A 118 -5.57 -4.32 -5.79
N SER A 119 -5.04 -3.19 -6.32
CA SER A 119 -5.39 -2.68 -7.65
C SER A 119 -4.71 -3.45 -8.79
N SER A 120 -3.56 -4.05 -8.53
CA SER A 120 -2.77 -4.71 -9.56
C SER A 120 -3.29 -6.12 -9.87
N ARG A 121 -3.72 -6.35 -11.11
CA ARG A 121 -4.10 -7.69 -11.61
C ARG A 121 -2.93 -8.70 -11.66
N TRP A 122 -1.70 -8.23 -11.56
CA TRP A 122 -0.50 -9.05 -11.54
C TRP A 122 -0.16 -9.60 -10.15
N LYS A 123 -0.86 -9.18 -9.10
CA LYS A 123 -0.66 -9.65 -7.73
C LYS A 123 -1.81 -10.58 -7.31
N SER A 124 -1.56 -11.52 -6.41
CA SER A 124 -2.61 -12.36 -5.83
C SER A 124 -3.38 -11.56 -4.76
N LEU A 125 -4.70 -11.43 -4.94
CA LEU A 125 -5.55 -10.75 -3.97
C LEU A 125 -5.64 -11.55 -2.67
N ASP A 126 -5.67 -12.88 -2.77
CA ASP A 126 -5.71 -13.77 -1.60
C ASP A 126 -4.46 -13.61 -0.73
N GLN A 127 -3.27 -13.56 -1.35
CA GLN A 127 -2.02 -13.30 -0.63
C GLN A 127 -1.99 -11.91 0.02
N ILE A 128 -2.55 -10.90 -0.63
CA ILE A 128 -2.64 -9.54 -0.07
C ILE A 128 -3.55 -9.54 1.16
N ASN A 129 -4.71 -10.18 1.06
CA ASN A 129 -5.65 -10.29 2.17
C ASN A 129 -5.10 -11.14 3.33
N GLU A 130 -4.45 -12.28 3.02
CA GLU A 130 -3.74 -13.07 4.02
C GLU A 130 -2.71 -12.23 4.78
N ALA A 131 -1.89 -11.47 4.05
CA ALA A 131 -0.85 -10.66 4.64
C ALA A 131 -1.41 -9.50 5.49
N GLY A 132 -2.49 -8.85 5.03
CA GLY A 132 -3.13 -7.76 5.76
C GLY A 132 -3.78 -8.23 7.06
N LEU A 133 -4.55 -9.31 6.99
CA LEU A 133 -5.16 -9.94 8.18
C LEU A 133 -4.11 -10.39 9.18
N TRP A 134 -3.07 -11.08 8.72
CA TRP A 134 -1.97 -11.50 9.55
C TRP A 134 -1.29 -10.29 10.22
N ALA A 135 -0.99 -9.22 9.48
CA ALA A 135 -0.34 -8.04 10.02
C ALA A 135 -1.18 -7.35 11.13
N CYS A 136 -2.49 -7.27 10.96
CA CYS A 136 -3.39 -6.71 11.98
C CYS A 136 -3.43 -7.57 13.25
N ARG A 137 -3.43 -8.90 13.11
CA ARG A 137 -3.37 -9.83 14.27
C ARG A 137 -2.06 -9.74 15.02
N GLU A 138 -0.93 -9.60 14.33
CA GLU A 138 0.39 -9.45 14.96
C GLU A 138 0.50 -8.21 15.85
N VAL A 139 -0.17 -7.11 15.48
CA VAL A 139 -0.12 -5.86 16.26
C VAL A 139 -1.19 -5.76 17.33
N CYS A 140 -2.28 -6.53 17.23
CA CYS A 140 -3.40 -6.56 18.17
C CYS A 140 -3.84 -8.00 18.47
N PRO A 141 -3.06 -8.81 19.22
CA PRO A 141 -3.35 -10.22 19.43
C PRO A 141 -4.67 -10.51 20.17
N SER A 142 -5.12 -9.58 21.01
CA SER A 142 -6.38 -9.67 21.79
C SER A 142 -7.62 -9.14 21.03
N GLY A 143 -7.42 -8.46 19.91
CA GLY A 143 -8.48 -7.84 19.13
C GLY A 143 -9.20 -8.84 18.22
N LYS A 144 -10.52 -8.74 18.12
CA LYS A 144 -11.27 -9.30 17.00
C LYS A 144 -10.88 -8.49 15.78
N THR A 145 -10.03 -9.04 14.92
CA THR A 145 -9.76 -8.46 13.59
C THR A 145 -10.96 -8.80 12.72
N ASP A 146 -11.90 -7.88 12.66
CA ASP A 146 -13.04 -8.01 11.74
C ASP A 146 -12.55 -7.79 10.31
N ILE A 147 -12.98 -8.67 9.42
CA ILE A 147 -12.85 -8.47 7.98
C ILE A 147 -14.09 -7.68 7.56
N PHE A 148 -13.88 -6.49 7.02
CA PHE A 148 -14.96 -5.84 6.30
C PHE A 148 -14.99 -6.39 4.87
N PRO A 149 -16.03 -7.12 4.47
CA PRO A 149 -16.19 -7.57 3.10
C PRO A 149 -16.48 -6.40 2.15
N ASP A 150 -16.21 -6.62 0.87
CA ASP A 150 -16.11 -5.66 -0.23
C ASP A 150 -17.26 -4.65 -0.42
N GLU A 151 -18.46 -4.88 0.10
CA GLU A 151 -19.66 -4.12 -0.34
C GLU A 151 -20.28 -3.19 0.71
N ASP A 152 -20.01 -3.37 2.01
CA ASP A 152 -20.78 -2.67 3.07
C ASP A 152 -19.99 -1.66 3.92
N VAL A 153 -18.68 -1.52 3.70
CA VAL A 153 -17.80 -0.76 4.62
C VAL A 153 -17.97 0.75 4.52
N ILE A 154 -18.32 1.26 3.34
CA ILE A 154 -18.52 2.71 3.14
C ILE A 154 -19.71 3.22 3.97
N LEU A 155 -20.71 2.35 4.25
CA LEU A 155 -21.92 2.72 4.99
C LEU A 155 -21.85 2.41 6.50
N SER A 156 -20.89 1.59 6.94
CA SER A 156 -20.83 1.10 8.33
C SER A 156 -19.63 1.56 9.14
N LEU A 157 -18.76 2.41 8.58
CA LEU A 157 -17.71 3.03 9.38
C LEU A 157 -18.35 3.90 10.47
N PRO A 158 -18.00 3.71 11.77
CA PRO A 158 -18.66 4.44 12.85
C PRO A 158 -18.47 5.94 12.65
N SER A 159 -19.57 6.64 12.38
CA SER A 159 -19.64 8.08 12.41
C SER A 159 -19.39 8.52 13.86
N GLY A 160 -18.15 8.75 14.20
CA GLY A 160 -17.74 9.23 15.52
C GLY A 160 -18.27 10.64 15.76
N LYS A 161 -19.45 10.75 16.37
CA LYS A 161 -19.83 11.98 17.05
C LYS A 161 -19.03 12.06 18.33
N THR A 162 -17.88 12.70 18.29
CA THR A 162 -17.27 13.27 19.49
C THR A 162 -17.60 14.76 19.48
N GLN A 163 -18.50 15.18 20.37
CA GLN A 163 -18.56 16.57 20.80
C GLN A 163 -17.28 16.83 21.57
N GLY A 164 -16.28 17.43 20.92
CA GLY A 164 -15.07 17.89 21.54
C GLY A 164 -15.34 19.21 22.25
N ASN A 165 -15.17 19.25 23.56
CA ASN A 165 -15.01 20.47 24.33
C ASN A 165 -13.62 21.05 24.00
N PRO A 166 -13.46 22.38 23.83
CA PRO A 166 -12.19 22.98 23.38
C PRO A 166 -11.06 22.99 24.41
N ASP A 167 -11.23 22.42 25.60
CA ASP A 167 -10.29 22.52 26.72
C ASP A 167 -9.55 21.23 27.09
N ASP A 168 -9.68 20.13 26.34
CA ASP A 168 -8.98 18.89 26.64
C ASP A 168 -7.59 18.82 25.96
N ASN A 169 -6.65 19.65 26.43
CA ASN A 169 -5.22 19.47 26.21
C ASN A 169 -4.67 18.46 27.24
N VAL A 170 -5.10 17.21 27.15
CA VAL A 170 -4.55 16.09 27.92
C VAL A 170 -3.90 15.13 26.92
N GLY A 171 -2.60 14.90 27.11
CA GLY A 171 -1.83 13.94 26.31
C GLY A 171 -2.54 12.59 26.23
N ASN A 172 -3.16 12.34 25.11
CA ASN A 172 -3.87 11.10 24.83
C ASN A 172 -2.82 9.99 24.67
N GLN A 173 -2.56 9.24 25.74
CA GLN A 173 -1.90 7.95 25.64
C GLN A 173 -2.86 7.06 24.84
N VAL A 174 -2.54 6.83 23.56
CA VAL A 174 -3.22 5.85 22.73
C VAL A 174 -3.08 4.50 23.45
N SER A 175 -4.18 3.94 23.94
CA SER A 175 -4.14 2.63 24.59
C SER A 175 -3.69 1.59 23.59
N SER A 176 -2.73 0.75 23.95
CA SER A 176 -2.17 -0.34 23.14
C SER A 176 -3.21 -1.38 22.67
N ASP A 177 -4.46 -1.26 23.11
CA ASP A 177 -5.55 -2.21 22.90
C ASP A 177 -6.54 -1.80 21.78
N THR A 178 -6.30 -0.67 21.09
CA THR A 178 -7.19 -0.29 19.97
C THR A 178 -6.95 -1.23 18.78
N PRO A 179 -7.95 -2.02 18.34
CA PRO A 179 -7.76 -2.94 17.23
C PRO A 179 -7.50 -2.19 15.92
N VAL A 180 -6.52 -2.66 15.17
CA VAL A 180 -6.29 -2.23 13.79
C VAL A 180 -7.03 -3.21 12.88
N ILE A 181 -7.89 -2.68 12.03
CA ILE A 181 -8.78 -3.44 11.16
C ILE A 181 -8.20 -3.47 9.75
N TRP A 182 -8.21 -4.65 9.13
CA TRP A 182 -7.87 -4.83 7.73
C TRP A 182 -9.10 -4.57 6.86
N TRP A 183 -9.03 -3.54 6.00
CA TRP A 183 -10.04 -3.31 4.98
C TRP A 183 -9.66 -4.04 3.70
N SER A 184 -10.31 -5.18 3.49
CA SER A 184 -10.14 -6.04 2.33
C SER A 184 -10.94 -5.49 1.14
N GLN A 185 -10.32 -4.69 0.30
CA GLN A 185 -10.97 -4.10 -0.85
C GLN A 185 -10.36 -4.59 -2.18
N ASN A 186 -11.23 -4.95 -3.12
CA ASN A 186 -10.83 -5.30 -4.47
C ASN A 186 -10.85 -4.06 -5.39
N TRP A 187 -9.75 -3.31 -5.42
CA TRP A 187 -9.60 -2.10 -6.22
C TRP A 187 -9.52 -2.32 -7.75
N ARG A 188 -9.85 -3.52 -8.25
CA ARG A 188 -9.88 -3.84 -9.70
C ARG A 188 -11.24 -3.65 -10.32
N LYS A 189 -12.26 -3.38 -9.49
CA LYS A 189 -13.66 -3.22 -9.89
C LYS A 189 -14.05 -1.74 -10.00
N GLY A 190 -15.27 -1.46 -10.45
CA GLY A 190 -15.88 -0.13 -10.36
C GLY A 190 -15.29 0.93 -11.30
N GLY A 191 -14.70 0.53 -12.44
CA GLY A 191 -14.14 1.53 -13.41
C GLY A 191 -12.83 2.17 -12.98
N LEU A 192 -12.24 1.75 -11.85
CA LEU A 192 -11.03 2.38 -11.30
C LEU A 192 -9.81 2.23 -12.23
N GLN A 193 -9.79 1.20 -13.09
CA GLN A 193 -8.68 1.03 -14.04
C GLN A 193 -8.72 2.09 -15.16
N GLU A 194 -9.90 2.40 -15.68
CA GLU A 194 -10.10 3.44 -16.67
C GLU A 194 -9.76 4.81 -16.08
N ARG A 195 -10.26 5.09 -14.86
CA ARG A 195 -9.95 6.35 -14.18
C ARG A 195 -8.44 6.48 -13.88
N ARG A 196 -7.78 5.42 -13.44
CA ARG A 196 -6.32 5.37 -13.28
C ARG A 196 -5.59 5.78 -14.56
N ASN A 197 -6.03 5.26 -15.72
CA ASN A 197 -5.37 5.55 -17.00
C ASN A 197 -5.58 7.01 -17.43
N GLN A 198 -6.70 7.62 -17.05
CA GLN A 198 -6.95 9.05 -17.26
C GLN A 198 -6.01 9.90 -16.39
N ILE A 199 -5.99 9.64 -15.07
CA ILE A 199 -5.16 10.38 -14.12
C ILE A 199 -3.67 10.25 -14.45
N LEU A 200 -3.23 9.07 -14.92
CA LEU A 200 -1.85 8.86 -15.34
C LEU A 200 -1.43 9.85 -16.44
N LYS A 201 -2.34 10.15 -17.37
CA LYS A 201 -2.11 11.16 -18.42
C LYS A 201 -2.26 12.59 -17.90
N GLU A 202 -3.29 12.85 -17.07
CA GLU A 202 -3.57 14.18 -16.50
C GLU A 202 -2.40 14.72 -15.69
N TYR A 203 -1.74 13.84 -14.92
CA TYR A 203 -0.62 14.18 -14.04
C TYR A 203 0.76 13.85 -14.61
N ASP A 204 0.81 13.31 -15.84
CA ASP A 204 2.05 12.85 -16.49
C ASP A 204 2.86 11.94 -15.55
N PHE A 205 2.23 10.90 -15.00
CA PHE A 205 2.88 10.00 -14.06
C PHE A 205 3.85 9.06 -14.74
N TYR A 206 4.99 8.87 -14.11
CA TYR A 206 5.91 7.79 -14.45
C TYR A 206 5.21 6.43 -14.35
N ASN A 207 5.14 5.72 -15.47
CA ASN A 207 4.50 4.41 -15.53
C ASN A 207 5.55 3.30 -15.46
N GLN A 208 5.72 2.72 -14.28
CA GLN A 208 6.70 1.66 -14.02
C GLN A 208 6.45 0.40 -14.85
N LEU A 209 7.53 -0.24 -15.30
CA LEU A 209 7.49 -1.43 -16.15
C LEU A 209 7.50 -2.75 -15.36
N TYR A 210 7.79 -2.71 -14.06
CA TYR A 210 7.88 -3.90 -13.19
C TYR A 210 7.37 -3.56 -11.78
N CYS A 211 7.23 -4.57 -10.92
CA CYS A 211 6.65 -4.38 -9.59
C CYS A 211 7.57 -3.62 -8.60
N GLY A 212 8.83 -3.40 -8.97
CA GLY A 212 9.86 -2.76 -8.16
C GLY A 212 10.82 -3.75 -7.50
N CYS A 213 10.43 -5.01 -7.32
CA CYS A 213 11.29 -6.05 -6.78
C CYS A 213 12.42 -6.38 -7.78
N GLU A 214 13.67 -6.37 -7.33
CA GLU A 214 14.82 -6.67 -8.20
C GLU A 214 14.73 -8.04 -8.88
N PHE A 215 14.14 -9.04 -8.20
CA PHE A 215 13.90 -10.37 -8.76
C PHE A 215 12.77 -10.40 -9.81
N SER A 216 12.08 -9.28 -10.04
CA SER A 216 11.04 -9.12 -11.07
C SER A 216 11.53 -8.30 -12.27
N ILE A 217 12.77 -7.84 -12.25
CA ILE A 217 13.39 -7.16 -13.38
C ILE A 217 13.59 -8.20 -14.48
N ARG A 218 12.92 -8.03 -15.61
CA ARG A 218 13.15 -8.87 -16.79
C ARG A 218 14.53 -8.53 -17.32
N LYS A 219 15.44 -9.51 -17.34
CA LYS A 219 16.68 -9.40 -18.11
C LYS A 219 16.24 -9.31 -19.57
N GLU A 220 16.62 -8.27 -20.27
CA GLU A 220 16.49 -8.23 -21.73
C GLU A 220 17.11 -9.51 -22.25
N ALA A 221 16.36 -10.26 -23.07
CA ALA A 221 16.90 -11.42 -23.76
C ALA A 221 18.05 -10.89 -24.62
N GLY A 222 19.28 -11.20 -24.23
CA GLY A 222 20.48 -10.79 -24.94
C GLY A 222 20.35 -11.24 -26.39
N ASN A 223 20.50 -10.31 -27.29
CA ASN A 223 20.72 -10.56 -28.71
C ASN A 223 22.09 -11.22 -28.81
N GLU A 224 22.13 -12.54 -28.59
CA GLU A 224 23.29 -13.35 -28.98
C GLU A 224 23.30 -13.41 -30.50
N THR A 225 23.87 -12.37 -31.12
CA THR A 225 24.40 -12.51 -32.47
C THR A 225 25.61 -13.43 -32.36
N GLY A 226 25.39 -14.70 -32.65
CA GLY A 226 26.45 -15.67 -32.81
C GLY A 226 27.44 -15.18 -33.84
N PRO A 227 28.76 -15.54 -33.71
CA PRO A 227 29.77 -15.15 -34.69
C PRO A 227 29.44 -15.83 -36.02
N GLU A 228 29.28 -15.00 -37.07
CA GLU A 228 29.35 -15.49 -38.45
C GLU A 228 30.70 -16.15 -38.67
N SER A 229 30.68 -17.45 -38.87
CA SER A 229 31.85 -18.18 -39.39
C SER A 229 31.99 -17.84 -40.86
N SER A 230 33.01 -17.05 -41.17
CA SER A 230 33.51 -16.87 -42.53
C SER A 230 34.36 -18.06 -42.91
N GLU A 231 33.95 -18.79 -43.91
CA GLU A 231 34.84 -19.48 -44.88
C GLU A 231 34.87 -18.71 -46.19
#